data_3a473e1a457c097249ff18a44c7d0ec9
#
_entry.id   3a473e1a457c097249ff18a44c7d0ec9
#
_cell.length_a   1.000
_cell.length_b   1.000
_cell.length_c   1.000
_cell.angle_alpha   90.00
_cell.angle_beta   90.00
_cell.angle_gamma   90.00
#
_symmetry.space_group_name_H-M   'P 1'
#
loop_
_entity.id
_entity.type
_entity.pdbx_description
1 polymer ?
#
loop_
_entity_poly.entity_id
_entity_poly.type
_entity_poly.pdbx_seq_one_letter_code
_entity_poly.pdbx_strand_id
1 'polypeptide(L)'
;MGGNAMKKYNVERLSKEQYNEVVSALTATLPKKTLPIPAYRNKESFGDCDLLTTASNQEFETSLSKDFVVLGKSSNGAVTSYALKYKNLPPFQFDLIKTTESKFDFNYKYLSFNDLGNLIGRVAAAFGFKFAHDGLYLLAWFSHEGEE
;
A
#
# COMPACT_ATOMS: atom_id res chain seq x y z
N MET A 1 7.65 5.75 8.33
CA MET A 1 7.87 4.79 9.45
C MET A 1 6.84 3.66 9.27
N GLY A 2 7.20 2.67 8.46
CA GLY A 2 6.36 1.51 8.16
C GLY A 2 6.63 0.34 9.13
N GLY A 3 5.81 -0.72 9.07
CA GLY A 3 6.02 -1.97 9.79
C GLY A 3 5.54 -2.01 11.25
N ASN A 4 4.64 -1.12 11.65
CA ASN A 4 4.20 -1.04 13.05
C ASN A 4 2.89 -1.81 13.35
N ALA A 5 2.06 -2.08 12.36
CA ALA A 5 0.76 -2.71 12.56
C ALA A 5 0.86 -4.16 13.04
N MET A 6 1.94 -4.85 12.68
CA MET A 6 2.14 -6.28 12.94
C MET A 6 3.27 -6.59 13.94
N LYS A 7 3.67 -5.61 14.78
CA LYS A 7 4.76 -5.77 15.78
C LYS A 7 4.62 -6.99 16.69
N LYS A 8 3.39 -7.36 17.06
CA LYS A 8 3.14 -8.53 17.92
C LYS A 8 3.59 -9.87 17.32
N TYR A 9 3.88 -9.90 16.00
CA TYR A 9 4.38 -11.07 15.30
C TYR A 9 5.88 -11.02 15.04
N ASN A 10 6.61 -10.12 15.73
CA ASN A 10 8.06 -9.94 15.60
C ASN A 10 8.48 -9.68 14.14
N VAL A 11 7.71 -8.84 13.43
CA VAL A 11 8.09 -8.40 12.08
C VAL A 11 9.34 -7.54 12.14
N GLU A 12 10.25 -7.78 11.22
CA GLU A 12 11.55 -7.11 11.15
C GLU A 12 11.69 -6.32 9.85
N ARG A 13 12.67 -5.44 9.82
CA ARG A 13 13.05 -4.74 8.59
C ARG A 13 13.91 -5.66 7.75
N LEU A 14 13.66 -5.65 6.44
CA LEU A 14 14.47 -6.37 5.47
C LEU A 14 15.49 -5.47 4.79
N SER A 15 16.67 -6.01 4.45
CA SER A 15 17.58 -5.37 3.50
C SER A 15 16.95 -5.31 2.11
N LYS A 16 17.52 -4.53 1.21
CA LYS A 16 17.05 -4.42 -0.17
C LYS A 16 17.05 -5.75 -0.92
N GLU A 17 18.07 -6.57 -0.70
CA GLU A 17 18.21 -7.91 -1.30
C GLU A 17 17.11 -8.84 -0.80
N GLN A 18 16.92 -8.93 0.52
CA GLN A 18 15.89 -9.74 1.15
C GLN A 18 14.48 -9.29 0.73
N TYR A 19 14.25 -7.97 0.70
CA TYR A 19 12.99 -7.39 0.24
C TYR A 19 12.69 -7.77 -1.21
N ASN A 20 13.66 -7.62 -2.11
CA ASN A 20 13.51 -7.98 -3.52
C ASN A 20 13.23 -9.47 -3.70
N GLU A 21 13.92 -10.34 -2.95
CA GLU A 21 13.67 -11.77 -2.97
C GLU A 21 12.23 -12.10 -2.58
N VAL A 22 11.79 -11.61 -1.43
CA VAL A 22 10.47 -11.93 -0.87
C VAL A 22 9.34 -11.35 -1.71
N VAL A 23 9.49 -10.11 -2.21
CA VAL A 23 8.49 -9.46 -3.06
C VAL A 23 8.41 -10.14 -4.43
N SER A 24 9.54 -10.54 -5.02
CA SER A 24 9.55 -11.28 -6.29
C SER A 24 8.86 -12.63 -6.15
N ALA A 25 9.14 -13.38 -5.07
CA ALA A 25 8.48 -14.65 -4.79
C ALA A 25 6.97 -14.49 -4.59
N LEU A 26 6.56 -13.43 -3.88
CA LEU A 26 5.15 -13.13 -3.64
C LEU A 26 4.44 -12.74 -4.95
N THR A 27 5.01 -11.82 -5.71
CA THR A 27 4.38 -11.31 -6.95
C THR A 27 4.20 -12.38 -8.03
N ALA A 28 5.02 -13.42 -8.02
CA ALA A 28 4.89 -14.56 -8.95
C ALA A 28 3.57 -15.33 -8.78
N THR A 29 2.92 -15.23 -7.63
CA THR A 29 1.69 -15.98 -7.29
C THR A 29 0.48 -15.10 -7.06
N LEU A 30 0.64 -13.77 -7.03
CA LEU A 30 -0.45 -12.84 -6.74
C LEU A 30 -1.58 -12.88 -7.79
N PRO A 31 -2.83 -12.61 -7.36
CA PRO A 31 -3.95 -12.47 -8.27
C PRO A 31 -3.73 -11.34 -9.27
N LYS A 32 -4.39 -11.42 -10.42
CA LYS A 32 -4.40 -10.31 -11.38
C LYS A 32 -4.80 -9.01 -10.69
N LYS A 33 -4.14 -7.89 -11.08
CA LYS A 33 -4.29 -6.56 -10.49
C LYS A 33 -3.99 -6.52 -8.98
N THR A 34 -2.91 -7.17 -8.61
CA THR A 34 -2.22 -6.94 -7.33
C THR A 34 -0.77 -6.58 -7.63
N LEU A 35 -0.37 -5.36 -7.30
CA LEU A 35 0.97 -4.85 -7.60
C LEU A 35 1.63 -4.26 -6.35
N PRO A 36 2.93 -4.52 -6.13
CA PRO A 36 3.69 -3.82 -5.11
C PRO A 36 3.83 -2.34 -5.48
N ILE A 37 3.60 -1.47 -4.51
CA ILE A 37 3.74 -0.03 -4.67
C ILE A 37 5.23 0.31 -4.60
N PRO A 38 5.81 0.97 -5.62
CA PRO A 38 7.24 1.26 -5.64
C PRO A 38 7.61 2.30 -4.59
N ALA A 39 8.66 2.01 -3.84
CA ALA A 39 9.35 2.99 -3.00
C ALA A 39 10.34 3.82 -3.84
N TYR A 40 10.94 4.87 -3.25
CA TYR A 40 12.00 5.61 -3.91
C TYR A 40 13.27 4.75 -4.10
N ARG A 41 14.06 5.07 -5.14
CA ARG A 41 15.12 4.20 -5.67
C ARG A 41 16.26 3.89 -4.69
N ASN A 42 16.59 4.83 -3.81
CA ASN A 42 17.74 4.74 -2.89
C ASN A 42 17.36 4.17 -1.51
N LYS A 43 16.23 3.49 -1.39
CA LYS A 43 15.81 2.86 -0.14
C LYS A 43 16.60 1.58 0.10
N GLU A 44 17.37 1.53 1.19
CA GLU A 44 18.25 0.41 1.52
C GLU A 44 17.62 -0.59 2.50
N SER A 45 16.58 -0.18 3.24
CA SER A 45 15.87 -1.08 4.15
C SER A 45 14.38 -0.80 4.18
N PHE A 46 13.59 -1.85 4.33
CA PHE A 46 12.13 -1.84 4.22
C PHE A 46 11.52 -2.35 5.50
N GLY A 47 10.56 -1.62 6.08
CA GLY A 47 9.80 -2.04 7.26
C GLY A 47 8.51 -2.77 6.90
N ASP A 48 8.02 -2.52 5.69
CA ASP A 48 6.79 -3.08 5.14
C ASP A 48 6.83 -3.06 3.61
N CYS A 49 5.87 -3.75 3.00
CA CYS A 49 5.60 -3.70 1.57
C CYS A 49 4.12 -3.41 1.36
N ASP A 50 3.82 -2.28 0.72
CA ASP A 50 2.48 -1.93 0.30
C ASP A 50 2.12 -2.62 -1.03
N LEU A 51 0.97 -3.26 -1.06
CA LEU A 51 0.40 -3.95 -2.23
C LEU A 51 -0.94 -3.31 -2.56
N LEU A 52 -1.08 -2.74 -3.76
CA LEU A 52 -2.38 -2.29 -4.24
C LEU A 52 -3.11 -3.43 -4.94
N THR A 53 -4.39 -3.64 -4.60
CA THR A 53 -5.15 -4.78 -5.13
C THR A 53 -6.62 -4.46 -5.35
N THR A 54 -7.23 -5.16 -6.33
CA THR A 54 -8.68 -5.29 -6.47
C THR A 54 -9.21 -6.63 -5.93
N ALA A 55 -8.30 -7.54 -5.55
CA ALA A 55 -8.65 -8.85 -5.02
C ALA A 55 -9.16 -8.80 -3.57
N SER A 56 -9.98 -9.76 -3.19
CA SER A 56 -10.38 -9.99 -1.80
C SER A 56 -9.21 -10.54 -0.97
N ASN A 57 -9.34 -10.47 0.35
CA ASN A 57 -8.36 -11.08 1.25
C ASN A 57 -8.26 -12.60 1.03
N GLN A 58 -9.38 -13.25 0.75
CA GLN A 58 -9.43 -14.69 0.49
C GLN A 58 -8.67 -15.06 -0.78
N GLU A 59 -8.87 -14.31 -1.87
CA GLU A 59 -8.12 -14.52 -3.12
C GLU A 59 -6.62 -14.32 -2.91
N PHE A 60 -6.23 -13.28 -2.16
CA PHE A 60 -4.83 -13.06 -1.79
C PHE A 60 -4.26 -14.24 -1.00
N GLU A 61 -4.93 -14.65 0.08
CA GLU A 61 -4.47 -15.76 0.94
C GLU A 61 -4.37 -17.08 0.15
N THR A 62 -5.33 -17.36 -0.74
CA THR A 62 -5.33 -18.56 -1.58
C THR A 62 -4.20 -18.54 -2.62
N SER A 63 -3.76 -17.36 -3.04
CA SER A 63 -2.68 -17.21 -4.03
C SER A 63 -1.27 -17.41 -3.45
N LEU A 64 -1.13 -17.38 -2.11
CA LEU A 64 0.17 -17.55 -1.47
C LEU A 64 0.74 -18.95 -1.75
N SER A 65 2.00 -18.99 -2.18
CA SER A 65 2.71 -20.26 -2.33
C SER A 65 2.94 -20.91 -0.96
N LYS A 66 3.22 -22.22 -0.96
CA LYS A 66 3.56 -23.01 0.25
C LYS A 66 4.78 -22.48 1.03
N ASP A 67 5.60 -21.66 0.41
CA ASP A 67 6.78 -21.05 1.03
C ASP A 67 6.43 -19.86 1.95
N PHE A 68 5.18 -19.36 1.88
CA PHE A 68 4.67 -18.31 2.75
C PHE A 68 3.81 -18.88 3.88
N VAL A 69 4.05 -18.41 5.09
CA VAL A 69 3.24 -18.72 6.27
C VAL A 69 2.61 -17.42 6.77
N VAL A 70 1.28 -17.39 6.85
CA VAL A 70 0.52 -16.28 7.45
C VAL A 70 0.58 -16.43 8.97
N LEU A 71 1.31 -15.55 9.65
CA LEU A 71 1.41 -15.52 11.12
C LEU A 71 0.23 -14.77 11.75
N GLY A 72 -0.31 -13.80 11.02
CA GLY A 72 -1.49 -13.08 11.42
C GLY A 72 -1.88 -11.96 10.48
N LYS A 73 -3.08 -11.42 10.70
CA LYS A 73 -3.62 -10.29 9.94
C LYS A 73 -4.38 -9.33 10.83
N SER A 74 -4.49 -8.07 10.38
CA SER A 74 -5.28 -7.02 11.02
C SER A 74 -5.82 -6.10 9.93
N SER A 75 -7.12 -5.78 9.98
CA SER A 75 -7.77 -4.92 9.00
C SER A 75 -8.16 -3.59 9.62
N ASN A 76 -7.91 -2.51 8.89
CA ASN A 76 -8.33 -1.16 9.24
C ASN A 76 -8.80 -0.44 7.97
N GLY A 77 -10.10 -0.26 7.81
CA GLY A 77 -10.70 0.30 6.61
C GLY A 77 -10.36 -0.50 5.36
N ALA A 78 -9.79 0.17 4.35
CA ALA A 78 -9.41 -0.43 3.08
C ALA A 78 -8.06 -1.18 3.13
N VAL A 79 -7.35 -1.14 4.26
CA VAL A 79 -6.03 -1.76 4.41
C VAL A 79 -6.13 -3.00 5.29
N THR A 80 -5.54 -4.10 4.82
CA THR A 80 -5.31 -5.29 5.62
C THR A 80 -3.82 -5.57 5.72
N SER A 81 -3.27 -5.45 6.92
CA SER A 81 -1.87 -5.76 7.21
C SER A 81 -1.72 -7.25 7.51
N TYR A 82 -0.73 -7.88 6.90
CA TYR A 82 -0.34 -9.26 7.09
C TYR A 82 1.07 -9.35 7.67
N ALA A 83 1.28 -10.22 8.64
CA ALA A 83 2.60 -10.71 9.01
C ALA A 83 2.84 -12.02 8.26
N LEU A 84 3.71 -12.00 7.27
CA LEU A 84 4.08 -13.18 6.49
C LEU A 84 5.52 -13.59 6.81
N LYS A 85 5.74 -14.90 6.93
CA LYS A 85 7.08 -15.49 6.99
C LYS A 85 7.35 -16.21 5.68
N TYR A 86 8.48 -15.88 5.05
CA TYR A 86 8.95 -16.52 3.83
C TYR A 86 10.23 -17.30 4.11
N LYS A 87 10.17 -18.63 3.98
CA LYS A 87 11.31 -19.54 4.22
C LYS A 87 12.04 -19.25 5.53
N ASN A 88 13.34 -18.99 5.47
CA ASN A 88 14.20 -18.70 6.61
C ASN A 88 14.34 -17.21 6.92
N LEU A 89 13.69 -16.32 6.14
CA LEU A 89 13.70 -14.89 6.43
C LEU A 89 12.84 -14.56 7.66
N PRO A 90 13.16 -13.46 8.37
CA PRO A 90 12.32 -13.02 9.48
C PRO A 90 10.91 -12.66 8.98
N PRO A 91 9.90 -12.69 9.88
CA PRO A 91 8.57 -12.23 9.55
C PRO A 91 8.59 -10.77 9.04
N PHE A 92 7.81 -10.50 8.01
CA PHE A 92 7.74 -9.19 7.38
C PHE A 92 6.31 -8.73 7.18
N GLN A 93 6.07 -7.42 7.27
CA GLN A 93 4.74 -6.83 7.11
C GLN A 93 4.44 -6.55 5.65
N PHE A 94 3.25 -6.99 5.21
CA PHE A 94 2.66 -6.63 3.92
C PHE A 94 1.32 -5.94 4.16
N ASP A 95 1.14 -4.77 3.57
CA ASP A 95 -0.08 -4.00 3.68
C ASP A 95 -0.87 -4.09 2.37
N LEU A 96 -1.98 -4.81 2.40
CA LEU A 96 -2.87 -5.01 1.26
C LEU A 96 -3.87 -3.86 1.20
N ILE A 97 -3.69 -2.93 0.27
CA ILE A 97 -4.51 -1.73 0.07
C ILE A 97 -5.55 -2.02 -1.01
N LYS A 98 -6.82 -2.02 -0.63
CA LYS A 98 -7.92 -2.31 -1.56
C LYS A 98 -8.34 -1.08 -2.34
N THR A 99 -8.59 -1.32 -3.63
CA THR A 99 -9.14 -0.34 -4.55
C THR A 99 -10.12 -0.97 -5.53
N THR A 100 -10.80 -0.16 -6.33
CA THR A 100 -11.65 -0.61 -7.42
C THR A 100 -10.88 -0.63 -8.74
N GLU A 101 -11.37 -1.41 -9.70
CA GLU A 101 -10.81 -1.49 -11.06
C GLU A 101 -10.64 -0.09 -11.69
N SER A 102 -11.67 0.74 -11.58
CA SER A 102 -11.70 2.08 -12.18
C SER A 102 -10.71 3.07 -11.56
N LYS A 103 -10.30 2.83 -10.31
CA LYS A 103 -9.37 3.71 -9.57
C LYS A 103 -7.96 3.15 -9.47
N PHE A 104 -7.72 1.93 -9.94
CA PHE A 104 -6.48 1.21 -9.72
C PHE A 104 -5.25 1.98 -10.21
N ASP A 105 -5.25 2.42 -11.47
CA ASP A 105 -4.11 3.10 -12.08
C ASP A 105 -3.82 4.46 -11.43
N PHE A 106 -4.87 5.18 -11.03
CA PHE A 106 -4.71 6.45 -10.34
C PHE A 106 -4.15 6.24 -8.94
N ASN A 107 -4.72 5.31 -8.16
CA ASN A 107 -4.25 4.98 -6.81
C ASN A 107 -2.80 4.48 -6.84
N TYR A 108 -2.45 3.63 -7.82
CA TYR A 108 -1.09 3.13 -7.96
C TYR A 108 -0.08 4.27 -8.14
N LYS A 109 -0.37 5.23 -9.02
CA LYS A 109 0.48 6.41 -9.23
C LYS A 109 0.51 7.32 -8.00
N TYR A 110 -0.63 7.56 -7.36
CA TYR A 110 -0.74 8.41 -6.18
C TYR A 110 0.08 7.88 -5.00
N LEU A 111 0.03 6.57 -4.76
CA LEU A 111 0.71 5.91 -3.64
C LEU A 111 2.19 5.62 -3.93
N SER A 112 2.62 5.70 -5.21
CA SER A 112 4.00 5.42 -5.61
C SER A 112 4.99 6.44 -5.08
N PHE A 113 6.22 5.98 -4.81
CA PHE A 113 7.35 6.82 -4.40
C PHE A 113 7.15 7.54 -3.06
N ASN A 114 6.55 6.85 -2.08
CA ASN A 114 6.37 7.31 -0.71
C ASN A 114 5.56 8.63 -0.63
N ASP A 115 6.17 9.72 -0.18
CA ASP A 115 5.48 10.99 0.08
C ASP A 115 5.21 11.83 -1.17
N LEU A 116 5.51 11.35 -2.37
CA LEU A 116 5.35 12.13 -3.61
C LEU A 116 3.90 12.59 -3.80
N GLY A 117 2.91 11.71 -3.57
CA GLY A 117 1.50 12.07 -3.65
C GLY A 117 1.11 13.19 -2.69
N ASN A 118 1.63 13.16 -1.47
CA ASN A 118 1.42 14.20 -0.47
C ASN A 118 2.06 15.54 -0.89
N LEU A 119 3.26 15.51 -1.46
CA LEU A 119 3.94 16.72 -1.96
C LEU A 119 3.16 17.35 -3.11
N ILE A 120 2.72 16.54 -4.08
CA ILE A 120 1.87 17.00 -5.18
C ILE A 120 0.56 17.59 -4.63
N GLY A 121 -0.05 16.93 -3.62
CA GLY A 121 -1.27 17.42 -2.97
C GLY A 121 -1.10 18.81 -2.33
N ARG A 122 0.07 19.09 -1.73
CA ARG A 122 0.38 20.42 -1.18
C ARG A 122 0.50 21.47 -2.27
N VAL A 123 1.13 21.14 -3.38
CA VAL A 123 1.21 22.04 -4.55
C VAL A 123 -0.18 22.28 -5.12
N ALA A 124 -0.97 21.24 -5.32
CA ALA A 124 -2.33 21.34 -5.84
C ALA A 124 -3.22 22.23 -4.95
N ALA A 125 -3.09 22.14 -3.63
CA ALA A 125 -3.83 22.95 -2.67
C ALA A 125 -3.55 24.46 -2.83
N ALA A 126 -2.31 24.83 -3.17
CA ALA A 126 -1.96 26.24 -3.43
C ALA A 126 -2.67 26.83 -4.64
N PHE A 127 -3.19 25.99 -5.55
CA PHE A 127 -3.96 26.36 -6.74
C PHE A 127 -5.47 26.09 -6.59
N GLY A 128 -5.97 25.85 -5.40
CA GLY A 128 -7.39 25.58 -5.15
C GLY A 128 -7.85 24.17 -5.52
N PHE A 129 -6.92 23.21 -5.65
CA PHE A 129 -7.24 21.82 -5.92
C PHE A 129 -6.99 20.94 -4.71
N LYS A 130 -7.75 19.84 -4.59
CA LYS A 130 -7.49 18.73 -3.69
C LYS A 130 -6.99 17.54 -4.51
N PHE A 131 -5.75 17.13 -4.33
CA PHE A 131 -5.20 15.90 -4.88
C PHE A 131 -5.20 14.82 -3.79
N ALA A 132 -5.96 13.76 -4.00
CA ALA A 132 -6.15 12.67 -3.05
C ALA A 132 -6.03 11.31 -3.75
N HIS A 133 -6.03 10.23 -2.97
CA HIS A 133 -5.92 8.86 -3.51
C HIS A 133 -7.03 8.48 -4.49
N ASP A 134 -8.14 9.19 -4.49
CA ASP A 134 -9.33 8.92 -5.30
C ASP A 134 -9.54 9.93 -6.45
N GLY A 135 -8.67 10.94 -6.56
CA GLY A 135 -8.75 11.89 -7.68
C GLY A 135 -8.16 13.26 -7.42
N LEU A 136 -8.30 14.11 -8.43
CA LEU A 136 -8.03 15.53 -8.37
C LEU A 136 -9.36 16.28 -8.42
N TYR A 137 -9.60 17.13 -7.43
CA TYR A 137 -10.85 17.87 -7.25
C TYR A 137 -10.59 19.37 -7.24
N LEU A 138 -11.45 20.14 -7.92
CA LEU A 138 -11.49 21.59 -7.77
C LEU A 138 -12.23 21.91 -6.46
N LEU A 139 -11.64 22.73 -5.61
CA LEU A 139 -12.30 23.22 -4.40
C LEU A 139 -13.08 24.50 -4.76
N ALA A 140 -14.41 24.42 -4.78
CA ALA A 140 -15.29 25.57 -4.95
C ALA A 140 -15.94 25.91 -3.61
N TRP A 141 -15.84 27.17 -3.19
CA TRP A 141 -16.50 27.71 -2.00
C TRP A 141 -17.73 28.48 -2.45
N PHE A 142 -18.88 28.08 -1.98
CA PHE A 142 -20.13 28.82 -2.18
C PHE A 142 -20.50 29.48 -0.87
N SER A 143 -20.57 30.81 -0.84
CA SER A 143 -21.25 31.53 0.25
C SER A 143 -22.73 31.51 -0.02
N HIS A 144 -23.54 30.94 0.86
CA HIS A 144 -24.96 31.25 0.92
C HIS A 144 -25.08 32.64 1.58
N GLU A 145 -25.37 33.67 0.77
CA GLU A 145 -25.96 34.90 1.32
C GLU A 145 -27.37 34.48 1.76
N GLY A 146 -27.61 34.47 3.07
CA GLY A 146 -28.94 34.24 3.61
C GLY A 146 -29.82 35.38 3.18
N GLU A 147 -30.96 35.08 2.56
CA GLU A 147 -32.06 36.01 2.48
C GLU A 147 -32.46 36.41 3.91
N GLU A 148 -32.38 37.71 4.25
CA GLU A 148 -32.93 38.29 5.45
C GLU A 148 -34.47 38.29 5.39
#